data_2d7d5476b5a358c8a3b8db0539b5a60c
#
_entry.id   2d7d5476b5a358c8a3b8db0539b5a60c
#
_cell.length_a   1.000
_cell.length_b   1.000
_cell.length_c   1.000
_cell.angle_alpha   90.00
_cell.angle_beta   90.00
_cell.angle_gamma   90.00
#
_symmetry.space_group_name_H-M   'P 1'
#
loop_
_entity.id
_entity.type
_entity.pdbx_description
1 polymer ?
#
loop_
_entity_poly.entity_id
_entity_poly.type
_entity_poly.pdbx_seq_one_letter_code
_entity_poly.pdbx_strand_id
1 'polypeptide(L)'
;MYKLMNGVEIPSIAFGTWKISDENICRKSVKYALECGYRHIDAARIYNNEIFVGKGISEFLKENPNIKREDLFITTKVWNSDQGYEETLKAFEASLERLNLDYIDLYLIHWPNTKNMATTFETWKALEKLYNDKKLGLLEFVTLRNIILKN
;
A
#
# COMPACT_ATOMS: atom_id res chain seq x y z
N MET A 1 -14.46 9.44 -5.35
CA MET A 1 -14.36 8.76 -4.04
C MET A 1 -15.34 7.60 -4.01
N TYR A 2 -14.91 6.46 -3.53
CA TYR A 2 -15.78 5.33 -3.21
C TYR A 2 -15.80 5.14 -1.70
N LYS A 3 -16.99 5.10 -1.11
CA LYS A 3 -17.15 4.86 0.33
C LYS A 3 -17.31 3.37 0.57
N LEU A 4 -16.44 2.79 1.38
CA LEU A 4 -16.49 1.39 1.79
C LEU A 4 -17.49 1.18 2.92
N MET A 5 -17.83 -0.10 3.20
CA MET A 5 -18.80 -0.47 4.26
C MET A 5 -18.36 -0.02 5.67
N ASN A 6 -17.05 0.07 5.91
CA ASN A 6 -16.47 0.56 7.17
C ASN A 6 -16.37 2.10 7.26
N GLY A 7 -16.86 2.82 6.23
CA GLY A 7 -16.87 4.28 6.19
C GLY A 7 -15.61 4.92 5.60
N VAL A 8 -14.56 4.14 5.30
CA VAL A 8 -13.34 4.64 4.66
C VAL A 8 -13.64 5.06 3.22
N GLU A 9 -13.13 6.21 2.82
CA GLU A 9 -13.26 6.73 1.46
C GLU A 9 -11.98 6.48 0.66
N ILE A 10 -12.09 5.78 -0.47
CA ILE A 10 -10.98 5.52 -1.39
C ILE A 10 -11.12 6.43 -2.61
N PRO A 11 -10.06 7.16 -3.01
CA PRO A 11 -10.07 7.89 -4.28
C PRO A 11 -10.32 6.95 -5.46
N SER A 12 -11.19 7.35 -6.37
CA SER A 12 -11.64 6.52 -7.51
C SER A 12 -10.55 6.22 -8.54
N ILE A 13 -9.45 6.96 -8.51
CA ILE A 13 -8.30 6.81 -9.42
C ILE A 13 -7.04 6.81 -8.59
N ALA A 14 -6.12 5.86 -8.88
CA ALA A 14 -4.79 5.78 -8.30
C ALA A 14 -3.71 5.94 -9.37
N PHE A 15 -2.58 6.54 -8.98
CA PHE A 15 -1.36 6.52 -9.77
C PHE A 15 -0.54 5.27 -9.41
N GLY A 16 -0.40 4.33 -10.35
CA GLY A 16 0.37 3.10 -10.17
C GLY A 16 1.84 3.30 -10.49
N THR A 17 2.72 2.70 -9.69
CA THR A 17 4.18 2.88 -9.80
C THR A 17 4.91 1.66 -10.39
N TRP A 18 4.19 0.65 -10.88
CA TRP A 18 4.80 -0.54 -11.44
C TRP A 18 5.69 -0.24 -12.64
N LYS A 19 6.85 -0.90 -12.73
CA LYS A 19 7.88 -0.73 -13.77
C LYS A 19 8.57 0.64 -13.83
N ILE A 20 8.38 1.50 -12.86
CA ILE A 20 9.14 2.74 -12.74
C ILE A 20 10.36 2.47 -11.85
N SER A 21 11.46 2.01 -12.42
CA SER A 21 12.67 1.59 -11.68
C SER A 21 13.71 2.69 -11.48
N ASP A 22 13.71 3.72 -12.32
CA ASP A 22 14.62 4.86 -12.16
C ASP A 22 14.15 5.77 -11.03
N GLU A 23 15.05 6.10 -10.11
CA GLU A 23 14.77 6.92 -8.94
C GLU A 23 14.20 8.30 -9.30
N ASN A 24 14.85 9.00 -10.21
CA ASN A 24 14.46 10.37 -10.56
C ASN A 24 13.13 10.38 -11.30
N ILE A 25 12.91 9.41 -12.19
CA ILE A 25 11.64 9.26 -12.92
C ILE A 25 10.53 8.92 -11.92
N CYS A 26 10.72 7.93 -11.05
CA CYS A 26 9.70 7.52 -10.10
C CYS A 26 9.31 8.66 -9.16
N ARG A 27 10.28 9.28 -8.51
CA ARG A 27 10.10 10.40 -7.59
C ARG A 27 9.35 11.57 -8.24
N LYS A 28 9.80 12.00 -9.43
CA LYS A 28 9.17 13.09 -10.17
C LYS A 28 7.76 12.75 -10.65
N SER A 29 7.54 11.51 -11.11
CA SER A 29 6.23 11.07 -11.58
C SER A 29 5.20 11.02 -10.45
N VAL A 30 5.59 10.52 -9.26
CA VAL A 30 4.73 10.53 -8.08
C VAL A 30 4.39 11.96 -7.67
N LYS A 31 5.40 12.84 -7.54
CA LYS A 31 5.19 14.25 -7.22
C LYS A 31 4.25 14.91 -8.23
N TYR A 32 4.51 14.76 -9.52
CA TYR A 32 3.71 15.34 -10.59
C TYR A 32 2.25 14.81 -10.59
N ALA A 33 2.06 13.53 -10.37
CA ALA A 33 0.71 12.98 -10.23
C ALA A 33 -0.07 13.66 -9.09
N LEU A 34 0.57 13.86 -7.93
CA LEU A 34 -0.04 14.55 -6.80
C LEU A 34 -0.33 16.04 -7.11
N GLU A 35 0.56 16.72 -7.85
CA GLU A 35 0.36 18.10 -8.34
C GLU A 35 -0.82 18.19 -9.33
N CYS A 36 -1.02 17.15 -10.16
CA CYS A 36 -2.18 17.03 -11.07
C CYS A 36 -3.49 16.66 -10.34
N GLY A 37 -3.48 16.53 -9.02
CA GLY A 37 -4.69 16.28 -8.23
C GLY A 37 -4.95 14.81 -7.89
N TYR A 38 -4.07 13.86 -8.26
CA TYR A 38 -4.15 12.51 -7.69
C TYR A 38 -3.99 12.58 -6.18
N ARG A 39 -4.72 11.71 -5.48
CA ARG A 39 -4.64 11.56 -4.02
C ARG A 39 -4.42 10.12 -3.60
N HIS A 40 -4.31 9.20 -4.55
CA HIS A 40 -4.04 7.79 -4.31
C HIS A 40 -2.80 7.35 -5.09
N ILE A 41 -1.82 6.82 -4.38
CA ILE A 41 -0.60 6.22 -4.96
C ILE A 41 -0.62 4.73 -4.68
N ASP A 42 -0.44 3.92 -5.72
CA ASP A 42 -0.39 2.45 -5.65
C ASP A 42 1.03 1.94 -5.91
N ALA A 43 1.66 1.45 -4.86
CA ALA A 43 2.97 0.83 -4.85
C ALA A 43 2.90 -0.67 -4.50
N ALA A 44 4.02 -1.36 -4.51
CA ALA A 44 4.18 -2.70 -3.96
C ALA A 44 5.64 -2.99 -3.62
N ARG A 45 5.87 -3.85 -2.63
CA ARG A 45 7.21 -4.30 -2.23
C ARG A 45 8.05 -4.82 -3.41
N ILE A 46 7.43 -5.62 -4.29
CA ILE A 46 8.11 -6.23 -5.45
C ILE A 46 8.54 -5.23 -6.53
N TYR A 47 7.96 -4.01 -6.54
CA TYR A 47 8.35 -2.99 -7.53
C TYR A 47 9.72 -2.39 -7.24
N ASN A 48 10.28 -2.61 -6.03
CA ASN A 48 11.59 -2.14 -5.58
C ASN A 48 11.79 -0.63 -5.68
N ASN A 49 10.71 0.14 -5.60
CA ASN A 49 10.70 1.59 -5.77
C ASN A 49 10.01 2.36 -4.63
N GLU A 50 9.63 1.69 -3.54
CA GLU A 50 8.94 2.33 -2.40
C GLU A 50 9.72 3.51 -1.83
N ILE A 51 11.08 3.45 -1.79
CA ILE A 51 11.94 4.58 -1.36
C ILE A 51 11.73 5.80 -2.27
N PHE A 52 11.65 5.59 -3.57
CA PHE A 52 11.48 6.67 -4.55
C PHE A 52 10.07 7.25 -4.49
N VAL A 53 9.08 6.39 -4.27
CA VAL A 53 7.68 6.79 -4.03
C VAL A 53 7.59 7.67 -2.78
N GLY A 54 8.19 7.24 -1.66
CA GLY A 54 8.22 8.00 -0.42
C GLY A 54 8.91 9.38 -0.58
N LYS A 55 10.02 9.44 -1.32
CA LYS A 55 10.67 10.71 -1.65
C LYS A 55 9.74 11.65 -2.42
N GLY A 56 9.03 11.15 -3.43
CA GLY A 56 8.07 11.95 -4.22
C GLY A 56 6.91 12.49 -3.39
N ILE A 57 6.36 11.67 -2.49
CA ILE A 57 5.31 12.07 -1.55
C ILE A 57 5.85 13.15 -0.60
N SER A 58 7.02 12.93 0.01
CA SER A 58 7.62 13.86 0.96
C SER A 58 7.92 15.24 0.34
N GLU A 59 8.42 15.25 -0.89
CA GLU A 59 8.67 16.50 -1.62
C GLU A 59 7.36 17.25 -1.92
N PHE A 60 6.35 16.53 -2.39
CA PHE A 60 5.05 17.13 -2.66
C PHE A 60 4.43 17.76 -1.41
N LEU A 61 4.41 17.05 -0.28
CA LEU A 61 3.86 17.55 0.98
C LEU A 61 4.62 18.77 1.50
N LYS A 62 5.97 18.77 1.36
CA LYS A 62 6.81 19.90 1.76
C LYS A 62 6.51 21.17 0.95
N GLU A 63 6.24 21.02 -0.34
CA GLU A 63 5.94 22.14 -1.24
C GLU A 63 4.49 22.60 -1.18
N ASN A 64 3.59 21.78 -0.61
CA ASN A 64 2.16 22.04 -0.53
C ASN A 64 1.66 21.97 0.93
N PRO A 65 2.02 22.94 1.81
CA PRO A 65 1.75 22.85 3.26
C PRO A 65 0.27 22.82 3.65
N ASN A 66 -0.61 23.15 2.72
CA ASN A 66 -2.07 23.05 2.90
C ASN A 66 -2.60 21.62 2.71
N ILE A 67 -1.80 20.71 2.17
CA ILE A 67 -2.14 19.30 1.99
C ILE A 67 -1.38 18.49 3.02
N LYS A 68 -2.09 17.66 3.76
CA LYS A 68 -1.52 16.82 4.81
C LYS A 68 -1.42 15.37 4.36
N ARG A 69 -0.69 14.54 5.12
CA ARG A 69 -0.59 13.09 4.87
C ARG A 69 -1.97 12.41 4.85
N GLU A 70 -2.89 12.86 5.69
CA GLU A 70 -4.27 12.37 5.80
C GLU A 70 -5.14 12.66 4.57
N ASP A 71 -4.74 13.60 3.70
CA ASP A 71 -5.40 13.88 2.43
C ASP A 71 -4.97 12.92 1.31
N LEU A 72 -3.96 12.10 1.58
CA LEU A 72 -3.41 11.11 0.64
C LEU A 72 -3.81 9.70 1.05
N PHE A 73 -4.04 8.85 0.06
CA PHE A 73 -4.31 7.43 0.22
C PHE A 73 -3.15 6.63 -0.38
N ILE A 74 -2.39 5.93 0.44
CA ILE A 74 -1.20 5.19 0.01
C ILE A 74 -1.44 3.70 0.14
N THR A 75 -1.34 3.00 -0.98
CA THR A 75 -1.42 1.54 -1.05
C THR A 75 -0.04 0.94 -1.30
N THR A 76 0.29 -0.10 -0.55
CA THR A 76 1.36 -1.02 -0.93
C THR A 76 0.97 -2.47 -0.64
N LYS A 77 1.83 -3.44 -0.94
CA LYS A 77 1.45 -4.85 -0.97
C LYS A 77 2.59 -5.73 -0.45
N VAL A 78 2.24 -6.71 0.40
CA VAL A 78 3.20 -7.75 0.79
C VAL A 78 3.45 -8.69 -0.38
N TRP A 79 4.73 -8.99 -0.62
CA TRP A 79 5.11 -9.93 -1.67
C TRP A 79 5.10 -11.39 -1.16
N ASN A 80 5.06 -12.34 -2.08
CA ASN A 80 4.91 -13.77 -1.76
C ASN A 80 6.02 -14.33 -0.87
N SER A 81 7.27 -13.84 -1.04
CA SER A 81 8.39 -14.25 -0.19
C SER A 81 8.28 -13.78 1.26
N ASP A 82 7.47 -12.78 1.50
CA ASP A 82 7.34 -12.08 2.77
C ASP A 82 6.00 -12.43 3.47
N GLN A 83 5.29 -13.45 2.96
CA GLN A 83 4.06 -13.97 3.55
C GLN A 83 4.34 -14.89 4.74
N GLY A 84 3.41 -14.91 5.70
CA GLY A 84 3.51 -15.55 7.02
C GLY A 84 3.23 -14.50 8.08
N TYR A 85 2.95 -14.91 9.31
CA TYR A 85 2.56 -13.94 10.34
C TYR A 85 3.69 -12.97 10.69
N GLU A 86 4.83 -13.49 11.15
CA GLU A 86 5.99 -12.70 11.57
C GLU A 86 6.67 -11.99 10.38
N GLU A 87 6.79 -12.69 9.26
CA GLU A 87 7.38 -12.18 8.02
C GLU A 87 6.59 -10.99 7.49
N THR A 88 5.26 -11.06 7.52
CA THR A 88 4.39 -9.97 7.06
C THR A 88 4.49 -8.76 7.98
N LEU A 89 4.56 -8.95 9.30
CA LEU A 89 4.77 -7.83 10.24
C LEU A 89 6.10 -7.12 9.98
N LYS A 90 7.19 -7.87 9.79
CA LYS A 90 8.51 -7.30 9.43
C LYS A 90 8.49 -6.60 8.07
N ALA A 91 7.84 -7.20 7.09
CA ALA A 91 7.73 -6.62 5.74
C ALA A 91 6.94 -5.30 5.76
N PHE A 92 5.90 -5.21 6.58
CA PHE A 92 5.12 -3.99 6.77
C PHE A 92 5.96 -2.85 7.35
N GLU A 93 6.68 -3.10 8.46
CA GLU A 93 7.58 -2.10 9.08
C GLU A 93 8.66 -1.64 8.07
N ALA A 94 9.24 -2.57 7.33
CA ALA A 94 10.21 -2.25 6.29
C ALA A 94 9.60 -1.43 5.13
N SER A 95 8.32 -1.63 4.80
CA SER A 95 7.62 -0.79 3.82
C SER A 95 7.35 0.61 4.33
N LEU A 96 6.94 0.76 5.61
CA LEU A 96 6.80 2.07 6.27
C LEU A 96 8.12 2.84 6.22
N GLU A 97 9.23 2.19 6.58
CA GLU A 97 10.56 2.79 6.56
C GLU A 97 10.94 3.25 5.14
N ARG A 98 10.78 2.40 4.11
CA ARG A 98 11.08 2.76 2.72
C ARG A 98 10.20 3.89 2.19
N LEU A 99 8.91 3.89 2.51
CA LEU A 99 7.98 4.94 2.14
C LEU A 99 8.16 6.21 2.97
N ASN A 100 8.87 6.13 4.11
CA ASN A 100 9.03 7.21 5.09
C ASN A 100 7.67 7.73 5.59
N LEU A 101 6.81 6.79 6.03
CA LEU A 101 5.46 7.04 6.50
C LEU A 101 5.23 6.43 7.90
N ASP A 102 4.33 7.02 8.67
CA ASP A 102 3.92 6.52 10.00
C ASP A 102 2.81 5.47 9.91
N TYR A 103 2.04 5.48 8.82
CA TYR A 103 0.97 4.51 8.54
C TYR A 103 0.76 4.33 7.04
N ILE A 104 0.14 3.21 6.66
CA ILE A 104 -0.30 2.87 5.30
C ILE A 104 -1.82 2.84 5.28
N ASP A 105 -2.46 3.44 4.26
CA ASP A 105 -3.91 3.46 4.15
C ASP A 105 -4.46 2.09 3.75
N LEU A 106 -3.78 1.39 2.84
CA LEU A 106 -4.18 0.06 2.38
C LEU A 106 -2.95 -0.84 2.18
N TYR A 107 -2.92 -1.97 2.87
CA TYR A 107 -1.88 -2.98 2.70
C TYR A 107 -2.50 -4.28 2.21
N LEU A 108 -2.08 -4.73 1.04
CA LEU A 108 -2.69 -5.84 0.33
C LEU A 108 -1.80 -7.09 0.33
N ILE A 109 -2.40 -8.27 0.33
CA ILE A 109 -1.72 -9.48 -0.12
C ILE A 109 -1.65 -9.41 -1.65
N HIS A 110 -0.44 -9.26 -2.21
CA HIS A 110 -0.26 -9.05 -3.65
C HIS A 110 -0.79 -10.22 -4.47
N TRP A 111 -0.45 -11.45 -4.05
CA TRP A 111 -0.96 -12.70 -4.60
C TRP A 111 -1.15 -13.73 -3.48
N PRO A 112 -2.28 -14.42 -3.41
CA PRO A 112 -2.43 -15.49 -2.44
C PRO A 112 -1.48 -16.64 -2.75
N ASN A 113 -0.93 -17.26 -1.71
CA ASN A 113 -0.11 -18.47 -1.87
C ASN A 113 -1.02 -19.69 -2.08
N THR A 114 -1.39 -19.95 -3.33
CA THR A 114 -2.30 -21.04 -3.67
C THR A 114 -1.71 -22.44 -3.42
N LYS A 115 -0.38 -22.55 -3.29
CA LYS A 115 0.31 -23.81 -2.96
C LYS A 115 0.30 -24.09 -1.45
N ASN A 116 0.20 -23.06 -0.65
CA ASN A 116 0.11 -23.15 0.81
C ASN A 116 -0.84 -22.08 1.34
N MET A 117 -2.13 -22.40 1.38
CA MET A 117 -3.15 -21.49 1.89
C MET A 117 -2.98 -21.16 3.38
N ALA A 118 -2.36 -22.05 4.18
CA ALA A 118 -2.05 -21.76 5.58
C ALA A 118 -1.17 -20.51 5.71
N THR A 119 -0.17 -20.35 4.85
CA THR A 119 0.66 -19.13 4.82
C THR A 119 -0.17 -17.88 4.50
N THR A 120 -1.11 -17.97 3.58
CA THR A 120 -2.02 -16.86 3.27
C THR A 120 -2.90 -16.50 4.47
N PHE A 121 -3.41 -17.48 5.22
CA PHE A 121 -4.18 -17.22 6.44
C PHE A 121 -3.32 -16.59 7.55
N GLU A 122 -2.08 -17.05 7.75
CA GLU A 122 -1.17 -16.42 8.72
C GLU A 122 -0.83 -14.98 8.31
N THR A 123 -0.63 -14.72 7.02
CA THR A 123 -0.48 -13.35 6.49
C THR A 123 -1.71 -12.50 6.81
N TRP A 124 -2.92 -13.05 6.62
CA TRP A 124 -4.15 -12.33 6.95
C TRP A 124 -4.25 -11.96 8.42
N LYS A 125 -3.91 -12.88 9.33
CA LYS A 125 -3.89 -12.59 10.77
C LYS A 125 -2.92 -11.46 11.12
N ALA A 126 -1.76 -11.39 10.43
CA ALA A 126 -0.83 -10.28 10.60
C ALA A 126 -1.46 -8.95 10.17
N LEU A 127 -2.19 -8.94 9.05
CA LEU A 127 -2.90 -7.74 8.59
C LEU A 127 -4.01 -7.32 9.58
N GLU A 128 -4.77 -8.26 10.13
CA GLU A 128 -5.78 -7.99 11.18
C GLU A 128 -5.14 -7.34 12.42
N LYS A 129 -3.96 -7.84 12.84
CA LYS A 129 -3.21 -7.23 13.94
C LYS A 129 -2.81 -5.78 13.61
N LEU A 130 -2.22 -5.53 12.43
CA LEU A 130 -1.80 -4.19 12.01
C LEU A 130 -2.99 -3.21 11.95
N TYR A 131 -4.15 -3.69 11.51
CA TYR A 131 -5.38 -2.90 11.50
C TYR A 131 -5.85 -2.57 12.91
N ASN A 132 -5.87 -3.54 13.82
CA ASN A 132 -6.25 -3.35 15.22
C ASN A 132 -5.28 -2.41 15.96
N ASP A 133 -4.00 -2.46 15.62
CA ASP A 133 -2.95 -1.57 16.14
C ASP A 133 -2.99 -0.16 15.53
N LYS A 134 -3.95 0.11 14.63
CA LYS A 134 -4.13 1.40 13.90
C LYS A 134 -2.92 1.82 13.04
N LYS A 135 -2.07 0.89 12.66
CA LYS A 135 -0.96 1.11 11.74
C LYS A 135 -1.40 1.01 10.27
N LEU A 136 -2.57 0.43 10.05
CA LEU A 136 -3.18 0.19 8.76
C LEU A 136 -4.59 0.77 8.74
N GLY A 137 -4.89 1.61 7.73
CA GLY A 137 -6.20 2.25 7.60
C GLY A 137 -7.29 1.30 7.08
N LEU A 138 -6.91 0.35 6.22
CA LEU A 138 -7.84 -0.57 5.58
C LEU A 138 -7.18 -1.93 5.32
N LEU A 139 -7.96 -2.98 5.52
CA LEU A 139 -7.66 -4.38 5.26
C LEU A 139 -8.41 -4.86 4.02
N GLU A 140 -7.71 -5.30 2.96
CA GLU A 140 -8.37 -5.89 1.81
C GLU A 140 -7.49 -6.93 1.09
N PHE A 141 -8.16 -7.90 0.42
CA PHE A 141 -7.52 -8.86 -0.49
C PHE A 141 -7.76 -8.45 -1.94
N VAL A 142 -6.72 -8.28 -2.71
CA VAL A 142 -6.85 -7.95 -4.15
C VAL A 142 -7.47 -9.10 -4.95
N THR A 143 -7.31 -10.35 -4.52
CA THR A 143 -7.56 -11.49 -5.42
C THR A 143 -8.48 -12.58 -4.85
N LEU A 144 -8.94 -12.51 -3.59
CA LEU A 144 -9.75 -13.59 -2.99
C LEU A 144 -11.21 -13.61 -3.44
N ARG A 145 -11.73 -12.52 -3.99
CA ARG A 145 -13.13 -12.47 -4.45
C ARG A 145 -13.48 -13.56 -5.44
N ASN A 146 -12.51 -14.03 -6.24
CA ASN A 146 -12.74 -15.10 -7.22
C ASN A 146 -12.46 -16.52 -6.68
N ILE A 147 -11.85 -16.66 -5.51
CA ILE A 147 -11.50 -17.96 -4.91
C ILE A 147 -12.56 -18.40 -3.89
N ILE A 148 -13.09 -17.46 -3.09
CA ILE A 148 -14.07 -17.76 -2.03
C ILE A 148 -15.49 -18.01 -2.60
N LEU A 149 -15.82 -17.46 -3.77
CA LEU A 149 -17.16 -17.63 -4.38
C LEU A 149 -17.31 -18.89 -5.24
N LYS A 150 -16.34 -19.80 -5.25
CA LYS A 150 -16.39 -21.06 -6.01
C LYS A 150 -16.52 -22.32 -5.14
N ASN A 151 -16.83 -22.20 -3.86
CA ASN A 151 -17.15 -23.34 -2.98
C ASN A 151 -18.57 -23.24 -2.47
#